data_e6f4e8afa15ee2ac1ef15c337ccd510a
#
_entry.id   e6f4e8afa15ee2ac1ef15c337ccd510a
#
_cell.length_a   1.000
_cell.length_b   1.000
_cell.length_c   1.000
_cell.angle_alpha   90.00
_cell.angle_beta   90.00
_cell.angle_gamma   90.00
#
_symmetry.space_group_name_H-M   'P 1'
#
loop_
_entity.id
_entity.type
_entity.pdbx_description
1 polymer ?
#
loop_
_entity_poly.entity_id
_entity_poly.type
_entity_poly.pdbx_seq_one_letter_code
_entity_poly.pdbx_strand_id
1 'polypeptide(L)'
;LPGKAVLCLVKTNPHDHELYRFKLEELRRLAEALGYSIVGESIQVRVKPTVDYAFGWGKVMELKSLVSSTDADTVIFYNTLTGKQKFNLERILRCRVIDRYELTLEIFSSMASDEVSKLQIEVARLSKSFTYEKIILAEKYRIGREHPSLRSRGEYIYRNQIGSLKRRLSKLKEKMNKYLEMQKAQLEKRRSLGLPSVCITGYYNAGKTTLFNALTGLRKPVSPLPFTTLSSKYYLAQGITRRFFLVDTIGFVYDLDPMMIDSFKLTLNDIVQSDIILLVVDISESEDIVRFKIETVSSILEDTLKIDGSKIILVLNKVDLVNPVDLSGKLSKIADYTRRYPSVIVSASMGYNLEYLLSFVENKLESIKDTVYAKL
;
A
#
# COMPACT_ATOMS: atom_id res chain seq x y z
N LEU A 1 -0.36 -0.20 24.37
CA LEU A 1 0.87 0.38 23.82
C LEU A 1 1.58 -0.70 23.00
N PRO A 2 2.12 -0.39 21.81
CA PRO A 2 2.93 -1.33 21.07
C PRO A 2 4.17 -1.66 21.90
N GLY A 3 4.53 -2.94 21.92
CA GLY A 3 5.58 -3.50 22.75
C GLY A 3 6.86 -3.80 21.98
N LYS A 4 7.56 -4.86 22.39
CA LYS A 4 8.80 -5.32 21.75
C LYS A 4 8.49 -6.25 20.58
N ALA A 5 9.07 -6.02 19.41
CA ALA A 5 8.83 -6.81 18.22
C ALA A 5 10.10 -7.42 17.64
N VAL A 6 9.97 -8.64 17.11
CA VAL A 6 10.98 -9.32 16.28
C VAL A 6 10.52 -9.30 14.83
N LEU A 7 11.38 -8.84 13.92
CA LEU A 7 11.11 -8.80 12.49
C LEU A 7 11.52 -10.13 11.83
N CYS A 8 10.67 -10.63 10.94
CA CYS A 8 10.90 -11.89 10.25
C CYS A 8 10.76 -11.74 8.74
N LEU A 9 11.67 -12.38 7.98
CA LEU A 9 11.63 -12.35 6.53
C LEU A 9 12.05 -13.71 5.94
N VAL A 10 11.22 -14.25 5.04
CA VAL A 10 11.62 -15.35 4.14
C VAL A 10 12.18 -14.73 2.86
N LYS A 11 13.49 -14.86 2.67
CA LYS A 11 14.19 -14.43 1.47
C LYS A 11 14.05 -15.50 0.39
N THR A 12 13.27 -15.24 -0.65
CA THR A 12 13.00 -16.24 -1.70
C THR A 12 14.03 -16.27 -2.81
N ASN A 13 14.79 -15.19 -3.01
CA ASN A 13 15.91 -15.14 -3.93
C ASN A 13 17.23 -15.00 -3.16
N PRO A 14 18.13 -15.99 -3.21
CA PRO A 14 19.41 -15.95 -2.49
C PRO A 14 20.35 -14.83 -2.97
N HIS A 15 20.25 -14.42 -4.24
CA HIS A 15 21.10 -13.39 -4.86
C HIS A 15 20.60 -11.96 -4.65
N ASP A 16 19.46 -11.78 -4.03
CA ASP A 16 18.87 -10.49 -3.72
C ASP A 16 19.49 -9.91 -2.43
N HIS A 17 20.64 -9.25 -2.56
CA HIS A 17 21.39 -8.72 -1.42
C HIS A 17 20.96 -7.33 -0.96
N GLU A 18 20.46 -6.48 -1.87
CA GLU A 18 20.04 -5.13 -1.54
C GLU A 18 18.54 -5.03 -1.25
N LEU A 19 17.73 -5.66 -2.06
CA LEU A 19 16.27 -5.58 -1.94
C LEU A 19 15.75 -6.20 -0.63
N TYR A 20 16.38 -7.28 -0.10
CA TYR A 20 15.94 -7.82 1.18
C TYR A 20 16.25 -6.87 2.37
N ARG A 21 17.38 -6.15 2.31
CA ARG A 21 17.72 -5.13 3.32
C ARG A 21 16.71 -3.98 3.26
N PHE A 22 16.38 -3.53 2.06
CA PHE A 22 15.34 -2.54 1.85
C PHE A 22 13.97 -3.01 2.42
N LYS A 23 13.58 -4.25 2.14
CA LYS A 23 12.35 -4.86 2.66
C LYS A 23 12.31 -4.90 4.20
N LEU A 24 13.43 -5.25 4.83
CA LEU A 24 13.54 -5.29 6.27
C LEU A 24 13.51 -3.91 6.89
N GLU A 25 14.21 -2.96 6.28
CA GLU A 25 14.23 -1.56 6.71
C GLU A 25 12.85 -0.91 6.53
N GLU A 26 12.15 -1.21 5.44
CA GLU A 26 10.75 -0.80 5.26
C GLU A 26 9.86 -1.36 6.37
N LEU A 27 9.96 -2.66 6.66
CA LEU A 27 9.19 -3.30 7.73
C LEU A 27 9.50 -2.68 9.10
N ARG A 28 10.77 -2.37 9.36
CA ARG A 28 11.22 -1.69 10.59
C ARG A 28 10.53 -0.33 10.71
N ARG A 29 10.61 0.52 9.69
CA ARG A 29 9.99 1.84 9.68
C ARG A 29 8.46 1.78 9.85
N LEU A 30 7.81 0.80 9.25
CA LEU A 30 6.38 0.57 9.43
C LEU A 30 6.04 0.19 10.89
N ALA A 31 6.84 -0.68 11.50
CA ALA A 31 6.63 -1.10 12.89
C ALA A 31 6.93 0.04 13.88
N GLU A 32 8.01 0.77 13.68
CA GLU A 32 8.38 1.94 14.50
C GLU A 32 7.36 3.07 14.39
N ALA A 33 6.72 3.25 13.23
CA ALA A 33 5.64 4.22 13.03
C ALA A 33 4.42 3.94 13.92
N LEU A 34 4.21 2.68 14.32
CA LEU A 34 3.19 2.28 15.30
C LEU A 34 3.74 2.27 16.74
N GLY A 35 5.03 2.59 16.94
CA GLY A 35 5.67 2.65 18.24
C GLY A 35 6.23 1.30 18.73
N TYR A 36 6.35 0.28 17.88
CA TYR A 36 7.06 -0.95 18.25
C TYR A 36 8.56 -0.72 18.45
N SER A 37 9.12 -1.30 19.51
CA SER A 37 10.56 -1.37 19.73
C SER A 37 11.10 -2.65 19.11
N ILE A 38 11.98 -2.54 18.10
CA ILE A 38 12.54 -3.70 17.41
C ILE A 38 13.71 -4.27 18.22
N VAL A 39 13.54 -5.49 18.74
CA VAL A 39 14.50 -6.16 19.61
C VAL A 39 15.27 -7.30 18.95
N GLY A 40 14.93 -7.64 17.70
CA GLY A 40 15.64 -8.67 16.95
C GLY A 40 15.10 -8.86 15.54
N GLU A 41 15.87 -9.62 14.75
CA GLU A 41 15.52 -9.98 13.37
C GLU A 41 15.78 -11.46 13.13
N SER A 42 14.94 -12.09 12.34
CA SER A 42 15.07 -13.50 11.94
C SER A 42 14.83 -13.63 10.44
N ILE A 43 15.86 -14.04 9.72
CA ILE A 43 15.83 -14.17 8.27
C ILE A 43 16.11 -15.62 7.90
N GLN A 44 15.38 -16.15 6.93
CA GLN A 44 15.65 -17.45 6.34
C GLN A 44 15.61 -17.38 4.82
N VAL A 45 16.64 -17.93 4.17
CA VAL A 45 16.67 -18.12 2.72
C VAL A 45 15.94 -19.42 2.38
N ARG A 46 14.91 -19.34 1.55
CA ARG A 46 14.14 -20.50 1.06
C ARG A 46 13.53 -20.17 -0.29
N VAL A 47 13.49 -21.15 -1.18
CA VAL A 47 12.84 -20.99 -2.50
C VAL A 47 11.35 -20.67 -2.35
N LYS A 48 10.66 -21.26 -1.36
CA LYS A 48 9.26 -20.99 -1.01
C LYS A 48 9.05 -21.04 0.49
N PRO A 49 8.16 -20.20 1.05
CA PRO A 49 7.70 -20.34 2.44
C PRO A 49 7.13 -21.75 2.68
N THR A 50 7.30 -22.29 3.89
CA THR A 50 6.66 -23.56 4.25
C THR A 50 5.15 -23.37 4.43
N VAL A 51 4.37 -24.42 4.17
CA VAL A 51 2.90 -24.39 4.28
C VAL A 51 2.44 -24.16 5.73
N ASP A 52 3.22 -24.63 6.71
CA ASP A 52 2.79 -24.66 8.11
C ASP A 52 3.24 -23.43 8.91
N TYR A 53 4.42 -22.85 8.61
CA TYR A 53 5.04 -21.83 9.47
C TYR A 53 5.69 -20.66 8.70
N ALA A 54 5.64 -20.63 7.37
CA ALA A 54 6.48 -19.81 6.51
C ALA A 54 7.98 -20.13 6.62
N PHE A 55 8.54 -20.23 7.81
CA PHE A 55 9.89 -20.72 8.11
C PHE A 55 9.97 -22.26 8.15
N GLY A 56 11.17 -22.81 8.03
CA GLY A 56 11.43 -24.21 8.37
C GLY A 56 11.41 -24.42 9.88
N TRP A 57 11.11 -25.64 10.32
CA TRP A 57 10.94 -25.98 11.73
C TRP A 57 12.11 -25.56 12.63
N GLY A 58 13.36 -25.85 12.24
CA GLY A 58 14.54 -25.43 13.03
C GLY A 58 14.57 -23.91 13.23
N LYS A 59 14.25 -23.12 12.18
CA LYS A 59 14.20 -21.66 12.27
C LYS A 59 13.07 -21.17 13.16
N VAL A 60 11.94 -21.87 13.22
CA VAL A 60 10.86 -21.57 14.17
C VAL A 60 11.31 -21.78 15.62
N MET A 61 12.14 -22.80 15.88
CA MET A 61 12.69 -23.03 17.22
C MET A 61 13.72 -21.97 17.62
N GLU A 62 14.59 -21.56 16.70
CA GLU A 62 15.49 -20.40 16.90
C GLU A 62 14.70 -19.13 17.19
N LEU A 63 13.64 -18.86 16.41
CA LEU A 63 12.76 -17.71 16.61
C LEU A 63 12.07 -17.75 17.98
N LYS A 64 11.63 -18.93 18.44
CA LYS A 64 11.04 -19.11 19.77
C LYS A 64 12.06 -18.76 20.87
N SER A 65 13.29 -19.20 20.73
CA SER A 65 14.37 -18.87 21.67
C SER A 65 14.64 -17.35 21.68
N LEU A 66 14.68 -16.72 20.50
CA LEU A 66 14.87 -15.28 20.36
C LEU A 66 13.73 -14.49 21.03
N VAL A 67 12.46 -14.86 20.78
CA VAL A 67 11.29 -14.25 21.42
C VAL A 67 11.38 -14.34 22.93
N SER A 68 11.75 -15.52 23.47
CA SER A 68 11.87 -15.72 24.92
C SER A 68 13.04 -14.93 25.53
N SER A 69 14.18 -14.83 24.84
CA SER A 69 15.38 -14.14 25.36
C SER A 69 15.25 -12.61 25.31
N THR A 70 14.47 -12.08 24.38
CA THR A 70 14.26 -10.63 24.20
C THR A 70 12.99 -10.12 24.88
N ASP A 71 12.18 -11.04 25.42
CA ASP A 71 10.86 -10.74 25.98
C ASP A 71 9.97 -9.97 24.95
N ALA A 72 9.99 -10.45 23.70
CA ALA A 72 9.20 -9.89 22.63
C ALA A 72 7.75 -10.37 22.72
N ASP A 73 6.81 -9.45 22.65
CA ASP A 73 5.37 -9.73 22.67
C ASP A 73 4.77 -9.91 21.27
N THR A 74 5.49 -9.46 20.23
CA THR A 74 5.00 -9.49 18.85
C THR A 74 6.09 -9.97 17.90
N VAL A 75 5.69 -10.79 16.92
CA VAL A 75 6.52 -11.18 15.77
C VAL A 75 5.88 -10.66 14.51
N ILE A 76 6.65 -9.94 13.68
CA ILE A 76 6.16 -9.27 12.48
C ILE A 76 6.84 -9.86 11.25
N PHE A 77 6.09 -10.55 10.41
CA PHE A 77 6.58 -11.10 9.14
C PHE A 77 6.45 -10.09 8.00
N TYR A 78 7.50 -9.96 7.21
CA TYR A 78 7.43 -9.23 5.94
C TYR A 78 6.49 -9.94 4.95
N ASN A 79 6.65 -11.27 4.82
CA ASN A 79 5.86 -12.09 3.91
C ASN A 79 4.43 -12.23 4.43
N THR A 80 3.45 -12.15 3.52
CA THR A 80 2.05 -12.40 3.85
C THR A 80 1.86 -13.83 4.39
N LEU A 81 1.23 -13.94 5.55
CA LEU A 81 0.94 -15.22 6.20
C LEU A 81 -0.46 -15.72 5.86
N THR A 82 -0.56 -17.03 5.66
CA THR A 82 -1.87 -17.69 5.65
C THR A 82 -2.43 -17.81 7.07
N GLY A 83 -3.74 -17.95 7.21
CA GLY A 83 -4.36 -18.16 8.52
C GLY A 83 -3.81 -19.38 9.27
N LYS A 84 -3.42 -20.44 8.54
CA LYS A 84 -2.79 -21.64 9.12
C LYS A 84 -1.38 -21.34 9.66
N GLN A 85 -0.55 -20.66 8.88
CA GLN A 85 0.79 -20.28 9.31
C GLN A 85 0.74 -19.41 10.56
N LYS A 86 -0.11 -18.39 10.56
CA LYS A 86 -0.32 -17.49 11.70
C LYS A 86 -0.73 -18.28 12.96
N PHE A 87 -1.77 -19.09 12.86
CA PHE A 87 -2.25 -19.93 13.97
C PHE A 87 -1.16 -20.83 14.55
N ASN A 88 -0.42 -21.53 13.69
CA ASN A 88 0.63 -22.43 14.12
C ASN A 88 1.78 -21.69 14.80
N LEU A 89 2.19 -20.54 14.25
CA LEU A 89 3.25 -19.70 14.82
C LEU A 89 2.85 -19.16 16.20
N GLU A 90 1.66 -18.59 16.35
CA GLU A 90 1.17 -18.07 17.64
C GLU A 90 1.12 -19.16 18.71
N ARG A 91 0.70 -20.38 18.34
CA ARG A 91 0.65 -21.52 19.26
C ARG A 91 2.04 -21.96 19.76
N ILE A 92 3.07 -21.86 18.91
CA ILE A 92 4.45 -22.27 19.27
C ILE A 92 5.18 -21.14 19.98
N LEU A 93 5.09 -19.92 19.46
CA LEU A 93 5.82 -18.77 19.96
C LEU A 93 5.19 -18.18 21.23
N ARG A 94 3.90 -18.41 21.44
CA ARG A 94 3.08 -17.87 22.54
C ARG A 94 3.10 -16.33 22.62
N CYS A 95 3.26 -15.68 21.49
CA CYS A 95 3.19 -14.24 21.33
C CYS A 95 2.32 -13.89 20.12
N ARG A 96 1.99 -12.63 19.97
CA ARG A 96 1.23 -12.14 18.81
C ARG A 96 2.05 -12.29 17.55
N VAL A 97 1.43 -12.79 16.47
CA VAL A 97 2.07 -12.89 15.15
C VAL A 97 1.23 -12.10 14.15
N ILE A 98 1.85 -11.14 13.48
CA ILE A 98 1.25 -10.37 12.39
C ILE A 98 2.16 -10.39 11.17
N ASP A 99 1.59 -10.12 10.03
CA ASP A 99 2.36 -9.89 8.81
C ASP A 99 2.33 -8.40 8.39
N ARG A 100 3.09 -8.07 7.37
CA ARG A 100 3.16 -6.70 6.84
C ARG A 100 1.79 -6.16 6.41
N TYR A 101 0.92 -7.03 5.90
CA TYR A 101 -0.45 -6.65 5.54
C TYR A 101 -1.22 -6.17 6.77
N GLU A 102 -1.21 -6.95 7.85
CA GLU A 102 -1.89 -6.59 9.09
C GLU A 102 -1.26 -5.34 9.74
N LEU A 103 0.07 -5.23 9.72
CA LEU A 103 0.80 -4.05 10.20
C LEU A 103 0.38 -2.78 9.43
N THR A 104 0.27 -2.87 8.11
CA THR A 104 -0.20 -1.76 7.26
C THR A 104 -1.65 -1.37 7.58
N LEU A 105 -2.53 -2.35 7.83
CA LEU A 105 -3.90 -2.07 8.26
C LEU A 105 -3.97 -1.41 9.63
N GLU A 106 -3.04 -1.70 10.54
CA GLU A 106 -2.96 -1.02 11.84
C GLU A 106 -2.55 0.44 11.68
N ILE A 107 -1.57 0.73 10.82
CA ILE A 107 -1.18 2.10 10.48
C ILE A 107 -2.37 2.85 9.87
N PHE A 108 -3.06 2.26 8.90
CA PHE A 108 -4.25 2.86 8.31
C PHE A 108 -5.35 3.12 9.36
N SER A 109 -5.54 2.18 10.29
CA SER A 109 -6.53 2.32 11.35
C SER A 109 -6.22 3.48 12.31
N SER A 110 -4.95 3.75 12.57
CA SER A 110 -4.54 4.89 13.41
C SER A 110 -4.74 6.24 12.73
N MET A 111 -4.77 6.28 11.40
CA MET A 111 -4.89 7.50 10.59
C MET A 111 -6.32 7.75 10.05
N ALA A 112 -7.17 6.73 10.05
CA ALA A 112 -8.51 6.81 9.47
C ALA A 112 -9.43 7.73 10.27
N SER A 113 -9.73 8.89 9.72
CA SER A 113 -10.65 9.87 10.31
C SER A 113 -12.07 9.77 9.76
N ASP A 114 -12.24 9.35 8.51
CA ASP A 114 -13.52 9.30 7.82
C ASP A 114 -14.14 7.88 7.81
N GLU A 115 -15.47 7.82 7.63
CA GLU A 115 -16.22 6.56 7.64
C GLU A 115 -15.85 5.62 6.49
N VAL A 116 -15.50 6.16 5.32
CA VAL A 116 -15.17 5.37 4.14
C VAL A 116 -13.87 4.63 4.35
N SER A 117 -12.85 5.33 4.85
CA SER A 117 -11.55 4.72 5.20
C SER A 117 -11.71 3.64 6.27
N LYS A 118 -12.49 3.92 7.33
CA LYS A 118 -12.78 2.92 8.38
C LYS A 118 -13.49 1.69 7.82
N LEU A 119 -14.44 1.88 6.91
CA LEU A 119 -15.15 0.79 6.24
C LEU A 119 -14.19 -0.07 5.39
N GLN A 120 -13.32 0.55 4.61
CA GLN A 120 -12.33 -0.17 3.79
C GLN A 120 -11.38 -1.00 4.66
N ILE A 121 -10.89 -0.43 5.76
CA ILE A 121 -10.02 -1.12 6.72
C ILE A 121 -10.76 -2.30 7.37
N GLU A 122 -12.02 -2.14 7.75
CA GLU A 122 -12.81 -3.21 8.35
C GLU A 122 -13.04 -4.37 7.36
N VAL A 123 -13.34 -4.06 6.09
CA VAL A 123 -13.45 -5.06 5.01
C VAL A 123 -12.13 -5.80 4.82
N ALA A 124 -11.01 -5.08 4.74
CA ALA A 124 -9.68 -5.65 4.58
C ALA A 124 -9.31 -6.58 5.74
N ARG A 125 -9.50 -6.11 6.98
CA ARG A 125 -9.22 -6.86 8.21
C ARG A 125 -10.05 -8.14 8.30
N LEU A 126 -11.36 -8.04 8.07
CA LEU A 126 -12.25 -9.19 8.14
C LEU A 126 -12.01 -10.19 7.00
N SER A 127 -11.67 -9.72 5.81
CA SER A 127 -11.30 -10.58 4.68
C SER A 127 -10.03 -11.36 4.96
N LYS A 128 -8.99 -10.71 5.50
CA LYS A 128 -7.71 -11.33 5.86
C LYS A 128 -7.86 -12.32 7.01
N SER A 129 -8.54 -11.92 8.09
CA SER A 129 -8.67 -12.75 9.29
C SER A 129 -9.64 -13.92 9.11
N PHE A 130 -10.48 -13.93 8.07
CA PHE A 130 -11.57 -14.91 7.94
C PHE A 130 -11.08 -16.37 8.01
N THR A 131 -9.98 -16.72 7.33
CA THR A 131 -9.43 -18.10 7.36
C THR A 131 -8.82 -18.43 8.72
N TYR A 132 -8.17 -17.48 9.36
CA TYR A 132 -7.63 -17.62 10.72
C TYR A 132 -8.74 -17.83 11.74
N GLU A 133 -9.81 -17.01 11.70
CA GLU A 133 -10.99 -17.16 12.56
C GLU A 133 -11.65 -18.53 12.40
N LYS A 134 -11.76 -19.04 11.16
CA LYS A 134 -12.27 -20.39 10.92
C LYS A 134 -11.46 -21.45 11.64
N ILE A 135 -10.12 -21.34 11.65
CA ILE A 135 -9.24 -22.31 12.29
C ILE A 135 -9.40 -22.25 13.82
N ILE A 136 -9.41 -21.03 14.40
CA ILE A 136 -9.65 -20.85 15.85
C ILE A 136 -11.00 -21.44 16.27
N LEU A 137 -12.06 -21.13 15.52
CA LEU A 137 -13.38 -21.65 15.85
C LEU A 137 -13.45 -23.17 15.69
N ALA A 138 -12.79 -23.75 14.68
CA ALA A 138 -12.71 -25.21 14.51
C ALA A 138 -12.00 -25.88 15.67
N GLU A 139 -10.85 -25.31 16.13
CA GLU A 139 -10.13 -25.83 17.28
C GLU A 139 -10.93 -25.66 18.57
N LYS A 140 -11.56 -24.50 18.79
CA LYS A 140 -12.41 -24.22 19.97
C LYS A 140 -13.55 -25.21 20.13
N TYR A 141 -14.21 -25.55 19.04
CA TYR A 141 -15.34 -26.48 19.04
C TYR A 141 -14.94 -27.90 18.68
N ARG A 142 -13.64 -28.22 18.57
CA ARG A 142 -13.08 -29.55 18.27
C ARG A 142 -13.69 -30.18 17.02
N ILE A 143 -13.99 -29.38 16.00
CA ILE A 143 -14.58 -29.85 14.75
C ILE A 143 -13.61 -30.80 14.05
N GLY A 144 -14.13 -31.98 13.63
CA GLY A 144 -13.34 -33.04 12.99
C GLY A 144 -12.67 -34.03 13.95
N ARG A 145 -12.83 -33.88 15.28
CA ARG A 145 -12.35 -34.82 16.28
C ARG A 145 -13.43 -35.76 16.82
N GLU A 146 -14.67 -35.50 16.47
CA GLU A 146 -15.83 -36.30 16.90
C GLU A 146 -16.38 -37.15 15.75
N HIS A 147 -17.01 -38.27 16.07
CA HIS A 147 -17.61 -39.21 15.09
C HIS A 147 -18.57 -38.50 14.15
N PRO A 148 -18.61 -38.86 12.84
CA PRO A 148 -19.43 -38.17 11.83
C PRO A 148 -20.96 -38.27 12.04
N SER A 149 -21.42 -39.11 12.94
CA SER A 149 -22.88 -39.46 13.09
C SER A 149 -23.66 -38.53 14.03
N LEU A 150 -23.02 -37.66 14.78
CA LEU A 150 -23.71 -36.74 15.68
C LEU A 150 -23.36 -35.30 15.28
N ARG A 151 -24.31 -34.56 14.70
CA ARG A 151 -24.25 -33.11 14.58
C ARG A 151 -24.09 -32.52 15.99
N SER A 152 -22.85 -32.32 16.44
CA SER A 152 -22.58 -31.87 17.79
C SER A 152 -23.09 -30.44 17.95
N ARG A 153 -23.47 -30.08 19.18
CA ARG A 153 -23.81 -28.69 19.54
C ARG A 153 -22.69 -27.72 19.15
N GLY A 154 -21.41 -28.18 19.19
CA GLY A 154 -20.23 -27.44 18.75
C GLY A 154 -20.25 -27.14 17.25
N GLU A 155 -20.63 -28.11 16.40
CA GLU A 155 -20.72 -27.90 14.95
C GLU A 155 -21.81 -26.86 14.59
N TYR A 156 -22.96 -26.90 15.26
CA TYR A 156 -24.02 -25.91 15.05
C TYR A 156 -23.54 -24.48 15.42
N ILE A 157 -22.87 -24.31 16.57
CA ILE A 157 -22.34 -23.03 16.99
C ILE A 157 -21.26 -22.54 16.02
N TYR A 158 -20.34 -23.42 15.59
CA TYR A 158 -19.32 -23.10 14.60
C TYR A 158 -19.94 -22.58 13.30
N ARG A 159 -20.91 -23.32 12.72
CA ARG A 159 -21.60 -22.92 11.49
C ARG A 159 -22.31 -21.57 11.62
N ASN A 160 -22.94 -21.32 12.75
CA ASN A 160 -23.63 -20.06 13.02
C ASN A 160 -22.64 -18.88 13.11
N GLN A 161 -21.51 -19.07 13.78
CA GLN A 161 -20.48 -18.03 13.90
C GLN A 161 -19.84 -17.73 12.53
N ILE A 162 -19.46 -18.74 11.77
CA ILE A 162 -18.95 -18.57 10.41
C ILE A 162 -20.00 -17.91 9.50
N GLY A 163 -21.26 -18.32 9.61
CA GLY A 163 -22.38 -17.69 8.89
C GLY A 163 -22.55 -16.20 9.25
N SER A 164 -22.39 -15.87 10.52
CA SER A 164 -22.44 -14.48 11.00
C SER A 164 -21.30 -13.64 10.42
N LEU A 165 -20.06 -14.15 10.45
CA LEU A 165 -18.89 -13.47 9.86
C LEU A 165 -19.07 -13.25 8.35
N LYS A 166 -19.56 -14.25 7.61
CA LYS A 166 -19.87 -14.11 6.17
C LYS A 166 -20.91 -13.03 5.90
N ARG A 167 -22.02 -13.04 6.67
CA ARG A 167 -23.07 -12.02 6.53
C ARG A 167 -22.55 -10.61 6.84
N ARG A 168 -21.71 -10.47 7.87
CA ARG A 168 -21.07 -9.19 8.21
C ARG A 168 -20.20 -8.70 7.05
N LEU A 169 -19.32 -9.55 6.52
CA LEU A 169 -18.45 -9.22 5.38
C LEU A 169 -19.28 -8.84 4.14
N SER A 170 -20.34 -9.57 3.83
CA SER A 170 -21.23 -9.27 2.71
C SER A 170 -21.90 -7.89 2.85
N LYS A 171 -22.42 -7.57 4.04
CA LYS A 171 -23.03 -6.26 4.33
C LYS A 171 -22.05 -5.10 4.21
N LEU A 172 -20.80 -5.30 4.70
CA LEU A 172 -19.75 -4.29 4.58
C LEU A 172 -19.36 -4.05 3.11
N LYS A 173 -19.22 -5.12 2.32
CA LYS A 173 -18.95 -5.03 0.88
C LYS A 173 -20.10 -4.35 0.12
N GLU A 174 -21.35 -4.63 0.47
CA GLU A 174 -22.51 -3.94 -0.11
C GLU A 174 -22.47 -2.43 0.21
N LYS A 175 -22.20 -2.08 1.48
CA LYS A 175 -22.04 -0.66 1.87
C LYS A 175 -20.91 0.01 1.08
N MET A 176 -19.78 -0.67 0.89
CA MET A 176 -18.66 -0.18 0.11
C MET A 176 -19.04 0.05 -1.36
N ASN A 177 -19.80 -0.86 -1.98
CA ASN A 177 -20.27 -0.71 -3.35
C ASN A 177 -21.21 0.51 -3.51
N LYS A 178 -22.08 0.80 -2.53
CA LYS A 178 -22.92 2.01 -2.54
C LYS A 178 -22.07 3.27 -2.52
N TYR A 179 -21.01 3.33 -1.72
CA TYR A 179 -20.08 4.46 -1.73
C TYR A 179 -19.37 4.60 -3.09
N LEU A 180 -19.01 3.49 -3.74
CA LEU A 180 -18.39 3.47 -5.07
C LEU A 180 -19.31 4.09 -6.14
N GLU A 181 -20.60 3.75 -6.11
CA GLU A 181 -21.59 4.35 -7.03
C GLU A 181 -21.79 5.86 -6.76
N MET A 182 -21.83 6.25 -5.50
CA MET A 182 -21.90 7.68 -5.14
C MET A 182 -20.66 8.45 -5.61
N GLN A 183 -19.46 7.87 -5.46
CA GLN A 183 -18.22 8.46 -5.92
C GLN A 183 -18.20 8.61 -7.45
N LYS A 184 -18.63 7.58 -8.20
CA LYS A 184 -18.75 7.66 -9.67
C LYS A 184 -19.68 8.79 -10.10
N ALA A 185 -20.86 8.91 -9.50
CA ALA A 185 -21.80 9.97 -9.81
C ALA A 185 -21.22 11.39 -9.52
N GLN A 186 -20.45 11.53 -8.45
CA GLN A 186 -19.74 12.79 -8.15
C GLN A 186 -18.65 13.10 -9.17
N LEU A 187 -17.92 12.10 -9.63
CA LEU A 187 -16.88 12.26 -10.65
C LEU A 187 -17.49 12.66 -12.00
N GLU A 188 -18.61 12.04 -12.39
CA GLU A 188 -19.35 12.43 -13.61
C GLU A 188 -19.83 13.88 -13.54
N LYS A 189 -20.36 14.31 -12.38
CA LYS A 189 -20.71 15.72 -12.15
C LYS A 189 -19.51 16.66 -12.30
N ARG A 190 -18.33 16.28 -11.80
CA ARG A 190 -17.09 17.09 -11.95
C ARG A 190 -16.65 17.16 -13.42
N ARG A 191 -16.72 16.03 -14.13
CA ARG A 191 -16.44 15.98 -15.58
C ARG A 191 -17.39 16.85 -16.40
N SER A 192 -18.66 16.89 -16.04
CA SER A 192 -19.64 17.76 -16.73
C SER A 192 -19.35 19.26 -16.55
N LEU A 193 -18.58 19.64 -15.52
CA LEU A 193 -18.06 21.01 -15.34
C LEU A 193 -16.90 21.36 -16.29
N GLY A 194 -16.42 20.39 -17.08
CA GLY A 194 -15.30 20.56 -18.01
C GLY A 194 -13.93 20.71 -17.35
N LEU A 195 -13.84 20.43 -16.03
CA LEU A 195 -12.58 20.52 -15.28
C LEU A 195 -11.90 19.15 -15.23
N PRO A 196 -10.68 19.03 -15.80
CA PRO A 196 -9.92 17.79 -15.72
C PRO A 196 -9.37 17.53 -14.32
N SER A 197 -8.95 16.28 -14.07
CA SER A 197 -8.39 15.83 -12.80
C SER A 197 -6.96 15.30 -12.97
N VAL A 198 -6.08 15.74 -12.09
CA VAL A 198 -4.67 15.35 -12.03
C VAL A 198 -4.41 14.70 -10.67
N CYS A 199 -4.06 13.42 -10.69
CA CYS A 199 -3.81 12.66 -9.48
C CYS A 199 -2.31 12.67 -9.14
N ILE A 200 -1.98 12.86 -7.87
CA ILE A 200 -0.62 12.68 -7.35
C ILE A 200 -0.55 11.33 -6.66
N THR A 201 0.31 10.45 -7.14
CA THR A 201 0.55 9.14 -6.57
C THR A 201 2.04 8.78 -6.57
N GLY A 202 2.41 7.66 -5.98
CA GLY A 202 3.79 7.20 -5.90
C GLY A 202 4.10 6.52 -4.58
N TYR A 203 5.34 6.06 -4.44
CA TYR A 203 5.76 5.35 -3.25
C TYR A 203 5.63 6.22 -1.98
N TYR A 204 5.49 5.59 -0.78
CA TYR A 204 5.47 6.40 0.44
C TYR A 204 6.81 7.17 0.59
N ASN A 205 6.75 8.32 1.25
CA ASN A 205 7.89 9.24 1.42
C ASN A 205 8.51 9.83 0.13
N ALA A 206 7.89 9.66 -1.05
CA ALA A 206 8.37 10.28 -2.30
C ALA A 206 8.16 11.81 -2.36
N GLY A 207 7.48 12.39 -1.37
CA GLY A 207 7.19 13.83 -1.30
C GLY A 207 5.88 14.25 -1.97
N LYS A 208 4.90 13.35 -2.08
CA LYS A 208 3.58 13.64 -2.67
C LYS A 208 2.85 14.81 -2.01
N THR A 209 2.73 14.78 -0.69
CA THR A 209 2.06 15.86 0.06
C THR A 209 2.85 17.17 0.01
N THR A 210 4.18 17.11 -0.06
CA THR A 210 5.02 18.29 -0.27
C THR A 210 4.76 18.89 -1.64
N LEU A 211 4.72 18.06 -2.69
CA LEU A 211 4.39 18.48 -4.05
C LEU A 211 2.97 19.05 -4.13
N PHE A 212 2.00 18.37 -3.50
CA PHE A 212 0.63 18.87 -3.44
C PHE A 212 0.55 20.25 -2.77
N ASN A 213 1.23 20.45 -1.64
CA ASN A 213 1.30 21.75 -0.95
C ASN A 213 1.93 22.83 -1.83
N ALA A 214 3.04 22.48 -2.48
CA ALA A 214 3.77 23.42 -3.34
C ALA A 214 2.92 23.86 -4.56
N LEU A 215 2.13 22.94 -5.15
CA LEU A 215 1.27 23.24 -6.30
C LEU A 215 -0.04 23.95 -5.93
N THR A 216 -0.48 23.85 -4.67
CA THR A 216 -1.77 24.41 -4.23
C THR A 216 -1.63 25.64 -3.35
N GLY A 217 -0.42 25.92 -2.84
CA GLY A 217 -0.20 26.94 -1.82
C GLY A 217 -0.75 26.57 -0.44
N LEU A 218 -1.25 25.35 -0.26
CA LEU A 218 -1.76 24.85 1.02
C LEU A 218 -0.61 24.46 1.96
N ARG A 219 -0.89 24.43 3.27
CA ARG A 219 0.03 23.99 4.30
C ARG A 219 -0.52 22.74 5.00
N LYS A 220 -0.73 21.63 4.25
CA LYS A 220 -1.06 20.35 4.88
C LYS A 220 0.14 19.87 5.70
N PRO A 221 -0.08 19.26 6.87
CA PRO A 221 1.01 18.67 7.63
C PRO A 221 1.69 17.58 6.80
N VAL A 222 2.99 17.71 6.62
CA VAL A 222 3.86 16.70 6.03
C VAL A 222 4.43 15.87 7.18
N SER A 223 4.26 14.57 7.12
CA SER A 223 4.79 13.65 8.12
C SER A 223 5.72 12.63 7.45
N PRO A 224 6.82 12.25 8.10
CA PRO A 224 7.66 11.15 7.64
C PRO A 224 6.98 9.78 7.79
N LEU A 225 5.86 9.73 8.51
CA LEU A 225 5.09 8.50 8.69
C LEU A 225 4.53 8.01 7.36
N PRO A 226 4.55 6.69 7.12
CA PRO A 226 3.95 6.12 5.93
C PRO A 226 2.43 6.36 5.91
N PHE A 227 1.88 6.59 4.72
CA PHE A 227 0.43 6.68 4.46
C PHE A 227 -0.31 7.86 5.10
N THR A 228 0.28 9.04 5.10
CA THR A 228 -0.34 10.26 5.66
C THR A 228 -1.68 10.65 5.03
N THR A 229 -1.95 10.17 3.81
CA THR A 229 -3.22 10.38 3.10
C THR A 229 -3.88 9.03 2.86
N LEU A 230 -5.00 8.76 3.53
CA LEU A 230 -5.77 7.52 3.38
C LEU A 230 -7.01 7.72 2.49
N SER A 231 -7.64 8.89 2.55
CA SER A 231 -8.75 9.29 1.69
C SER A 231 -8.29 10.37 0.71
N SER A 232 -8.69 10.22 -0.56
CA SER A 232 -8.35 11.19 -1.61
C SER A 232 -8.93 12.56 -1.28
N LYS A 233 -8.12 13.61 -1.43
CA LYS A 233 -8.53 15.00 -1.22
C LYS A 233 -8.44 15.75 -2.53
N TYR A 234 -9.58 16.32 -2.94
CA TYR A 234 -9.69 17.13 -4.14
C TYR A 234 -9.47 18.59 -3.82
N TYR A 235 -8.67 19.24 -4.62
CA TYR A 235 -8.44 20.67 -4.56
C TYR A 235 -8.51 21.27 -5.97
N LEU A 236 -9.22 22.38 -6.11
CA LEU A 236 -9.25 23.11 -7.37
C LEU A 236 -7.97 23.94 -7.48
N ALA A 237 -6.99 23.42 -8.20
CA ALA A 237 -5.73 24.09 -8.43
C ALA A 237 -5.85 25.10 -9.59
N GLN A 238 -5.15 26.21 -9.44
CA GLN A 238 -4.93 27.17 -10.51
C GLN A 238 -3.62 26.79 -11.19
N GLY A 239 -3.69 26.33 -12.44
CA GLY A 239 -2.52 26.19 -13.28
C GLY A 239 -2.09 27.55 -13.87
N ILE A 240 -1.27 27.52 -14.91
CA ILE A 240 -0.80 28.73 -15.60
C ILE A 240 -1.93 29.37 -16.41
N THR A 241 -2.63 28.56 -17.19
CA THR A 241 -3.67 29.02 -18.13
C THR A 241 -5.07 28.51 -17.77
N ARG A 242 -5.17 27.39 -17.05
CA ARG A 242 -6.44 26.73 -16.73
C ARG A 242 -6.52 26.20 -15.30
N ARG A 243 -7.75 25.93 -14.87
CA ARG A 243 -8.02 25.24 -13.59
C ARG A 243 -8.23 23.77 -13.81
N PHE A 244 -7.80 22.96 -12.85
CA PHE A 244 -8.00 21.51 -12.80
C PHE A 244 -8.13 21.02 -11.36
N PHE A 245 -8.72 19.86 -11.16
CA PHE A 245 -8.73 19.23 -9.85
C PHE A 245 -7.41 18.51 -9.61
N LEU A 246 -6.69 18.91 -8.57
CA LEU A 246 -5.54 18.17 -8.07
C LEU A 246 -6.01 17.22 -6.98
N VAL A 247 -5.66 15.93 -7.10
CA VAL A 247 -6.12 14.86 -6.23
C VAL A 247 -4.91 14.27 -5.52
N ASP A 248 -4.85 14.45 -4.19
CA ASP A 248 -3.84 13.82 -3.34
C ASP A 248 -4.35 12.43 -2.93
N THR A 249 -3.60 11.39 -3.21
CA THR A 249 -4.01 10.00 -2.97
C THR A 249 -3.08 9.26 -2.03
N ILE A 250 -3.46 8.03 -1.68
CA ILE A 250 -2.65 7.13 -0.86
C ILE A 250 -1.29 6.85 -1.49
N GLY A 251 -0.24 6.77 -0.66
CA GLY A 251 1.07 6.30 -1.10
C GLY A 251 1.08 4.78 -1.27
N PHE A 252 1.79 4.31 -2.29
CA PHE A 252 2.03 2.88 -2.46
C PHE A 252 3.18 2.39 -1.56
N VAL A 253 3.11 1.13 -1.20
CA VAL A 253 4.20 0.32 -0.65
C VAL A 253 4.51 -0.80 -1.62
N TYR A 254 5.66 -1.42 -1.44
CA TYR A 254 6.02 -2.61 -2.19
C TYR A 254 5.00 -3.73 -1.99
N ASP A 255 4.78 -4.52 -3.04
CA ASP A 255 4.02 -5.78 -2.99
C ASP A 255 2.67 -5.63 -2.26
N LEU A 256 1.83 -4.70 -2.80
CA LEU A 256 0.46 -4.57 -2.32
C LEU A 256 -0.30 -5.87 -2.58
N ASP A 257 -0.69 -6.53 -1.49
CA ASP A 257 -1.50 -7.75 -1.56
C ASP A 257 -2.78 -7.48 -2.38
N PRO A 258 -3.17 -8.36 -3.33
CA PRO A 258 -4.40 -8.21 -4.09
C PRO A 258 -5.66 -8.00 -3.24
N MET A 259 -5.70 -8.59 -2.03
CA MET A 259 -6.81 -8.37 -1.09
C MET A 259 -6.84 -6.93 -0.56
N MET A 260 -5.67 -6.28 -0.43
CA MET A 260 -5.59 -4.88 -0.03
C MET A 260 -6.09 -3.98 -1.17
N ILE A 261 -5.69 -4.25 -2.42
CA ILE A 261 -6.16 -3.53 -3.60
C ILE A 261 -7.69 -3.61 -3.70
N ASP A 262 -8.27 -4.80 -3.53
CA ASP A 262 -9.72 -5.01 -3.55
C ASP A 262 -10.44 -4.24 -2.43
N SER A 263 -9.85 -4.18 -1.25
CA SER A 263 -10.41 -3.49 -0.08
C SER A 263 -10.31 -1.96 -0.19
N PHE A 264 -9.28 -1.43 -0.88
CA PHE A 264 -9.06 0.01 -1.06
C PHE A 264 -9.52 0.53 -2.43
N LYS A 265 -10.43 -0.18 -3.10
CA LYS A 265 -10.98 0.20 -4.42
C LYS A 265 -11.51 1.63 -4.47
N LEU A 266 -12.13 2.13 -3.41
CA LEU A 266 -12.66 3.50 -3.36
C LEU A 266 -11.55 4.55 -3.51
N THR A 267 -10.45 4.38 -2.78
CA THR A 267 -9.30 5.28 -2.88
C THR A 267 -8.55 5.12 -4.21
N LEU A 268 -8.41 3.89 -4.68
CA LEU A 268 -7.75 3.59 -5.96
C LEU A 268 -8.59 4.02 -7.18
N ASN A 269 -9.92 4.06 -7.03
CA ASN A 269 -10.81 4.52 -8.11
C ASN A 269 -10.54 5.98 -8.50
N ASP A 270 -10.15 6.83 -7.56
CA ASP A 270 -9.78 8.21 -7.87
C ASP A 270 -8.54 8.29 -8.77
N ILE A 271 -7.57 7.38 -8.61
CA ILE A 271 -6.42 7.27 -9.51
C ILE A 271 -6.87 6.81 -10.90
N VAL A 272 -7.69 5.75 -10.97
CA VAL A 272 -8.18 5.18 -12.24
C VAL A 272 -8.98 6.20 -13.05
N GLN A 273 -9.76 7.02 -12.37
CA GLN A 273 -10.65 7.99 -13.01
C GLN A 273 -9.96 9.32 -13.36
N SER A 274 -8.72 9.53 -12.93
CA SER A 274 -7.99 10.77 -13.25
C SER A 274 -7.55 10.82 -14.71
N ASP A 275 -7.50 12.05 -15.25
CA ASP A 275 -7.11 12.31 -16.62
C ASP A 275 -5.59 12.22 -16.78
N ILE A 276 -4.84 12.69 -15.78
CA ILE A 276 -3.38 12.59 -15.69
C ILE A 276 -2.98 12.04 -14.32
N ILE A 277 -1.90 11.30 -14.28
CA ILE A 277 -1.29 10.73 -13.08
C ILE A 277 0.15 11.22 -12.94
N LEU A 278 0.45 11.95 -11.89
CA LEU A 278 1.79 12.32 -11.50
C LEU A 278 2.37 11.21 -10.61
N LEU A 279 3.21 10.37 -11.21
CA LEU A 279 3.95 9.34 -10.48
C LEU A 279 5.19 9.96 -9.85
N VAL A 280 5.11 10.27 -8.55
CA VAL A 280 6.20 10.93 -7.81
C VAL A 280 7.19 9.91 -7.29
N VAL A 281 8.46 10.13 -7.57
CA VAL A 281 9.58 9.26 -7.20
C VAL A 281 10.67 10.09 -6.51
N ASP A 282 11.22 9.58 -5.44
CA ASP A 282 12.39 10.17 -4.74
C ASP A 282 13.66 9.79 -5.47
N ILE A 283 14.25 10.73 -6.23
CA ILE A 283 15.49 10.49 -6.99
C ILE A 283 16.74 10.51 -6.10
N SER A 284 16.65 10.93 -4.83
CA SER A 284 17.79 10.99 -3.92
C SER A 284 18.26 9.61 -3.43
N GLU A 285 17.40 8.59 -3.52
CA GLU A 285 17.73 7.22 -3.11
C GLU A 285 18.73 6.55 -4.06
N SER A 286 19.25 5.36 -3.70
CA SER A 286 20.14 4.59 -4.57
C SER A 286 19.45 4.21 -5.89
N GLU A 287 20.23 4.05 -6.96
CA GLU A 287 19.74 3.81 -8.31
C GLU A 287 18.82 2.59 -8.38
N ASP A 288 19.20 1.49 -7.72
CA ASP A 288 18.44 0.24 -7.71
C ASP A 288 17.12 0.38 -6.96
N ILE A 289 17.10 1.17 -5.87
CA ILE A 289 15.86 1.47 -5.13
C ILE A 289 14.93 2.37 -5.94
N VAL A 290 15.46 3.39 -6.60
CA VAL A 290 14.68 4.27 -7.49
C VAL A 290 14.02 3.45 -8.59
N ARG A 291 14.82 2.64 -9.32
CA ARG A 291 14.33 1.74 -10.37
C ARG A 291 13.25 0.80 -9.85
N PHE A 292 13.52 0.14 -8.75
CA PHE A 292 12.61 -0.78 -8.10
C PHE A 292 11.27 -0.13 -7.72
N LYS A 293 11.29 1.08 -7.16
CA LYS A 293 10.07 1.81 -6.80
C LYS A 293 9.25 2.23 -8.01
N ILE A 294 9.90 2.66 -9.10
CA ILE A 294 9.21 2.97 -10.35
C ILE A 294 8.54 1.71 -10.89
N GLU A 295 9.27 0.60 -11.00
CA GLU A 295 8.77 -0.68 -11.49
C GLU A 295 7.56 -1.16 -10.69
N THR A 296 7.68 -1.14 -9.36
CA THR A 296 6.59 -1.55 -8.47
C THR A 296 5.32 -0.74 -8.69
N VAL A 297 5.43 0.59 -8.71
CA VAL A 297 4.23 1.44 -8.82
C VAL A 297 3.67 1.41 -10.25
N SER A 298 4.51 1.40 -11.27
CA SER A 298 4.06 1.30 -12.66
C SER A 298 3.32 -0.01 -12.94
N SER A 299 3.82 -1.15 -12.41
CA SER A 299 3.11 -2.43 -12.51
C SER A 299 1.75 -2.40 -11.80
N ILE A 300 1.64 -1.77 -10.64
CA ILE A 300 0.34 -1.61 -9.98
C ILE A 300 -0.60 -0.76 -10.84
N LEU A 301 -0.12 0.37 -11.37
CA LEU A 301 -0.93 1.27 -12.18
C LEU A 301 -1.40 0.60 -13.49
N GLU A 302 -0.48 -0.02 -14.24
CA GLU A 302 -0.78 -0.56 -15.56
C GLU A 302 -1.33 -1.98 -15.52
N ASP A 303 -0.70 -2.90 -14.74
CA ASP A 303 -1.07 -4.31 -14.74
C ASP A 303 -2.27 -4.60 -13.86
N THR A 304 -2.37 -3.93 -12.69
CA THR A 304 -3.44 -4.18 -11.74
C THR A 304 -4.63 -3.24 -11.94
N LEU A 305 -4.37 -1.94 -12.05
CA LEU A 305 -5.43 -0.92 -12.21
C LEU A 305 -5.82 -0.67 -13.66
N LYS A 306 -5.09 -1.27 -14.63
CA LYS A 306 -5.34 -1.16 -16.07
C LYS A 306 -5.36 0.29 -16.59
N ILE A 307 -4.48 1.11 -16.05
CA ILE A 307 -4.32 2.50 -16.45
C ILE A 307 -3.44 2.55 -17.70
N ASP A 308 -3.84 3.36 -18.67
CA ASP A 308 -3.04 3.64 -19.86
C ASP A 308 -1.77 4.43 -19.46
N GLY A 309 -0.60 3.90 -19.78
CA GLY A 309 0.70 4.55 -19.52
C GLY A 309 0.81 5.95 -20.13
N SER A 310 0.04 6.25 -21.19
CA SER A 310 -0.03 7.58 -21.78
C SER A 310 -0.52 8.67 -20.82
N LYS A 311 -1.26 8.32 -19.78
CA LYS A 311 -1.73 9.22 -18.72
C LYS A 311 -0.69 9.51 -17.66
N ILE A 312 0.40 8.74 -17.60
CA ILE A 312 1.40 8.83 -16.53
C ILE A 312 2.47 9.87 -16.90
N ILE A 313 2.79 10.73 -15.94
CA ILE A 313 3.94 11.63 -15.96
C ILE A 313 4.83 11.23 -14.79
N LEU A 314 6.09 10.91 -15.05
CA LEU A 314 7.08 10.57 -14.03
C LEU A 314 7.65 11.85 -13.43
N VAL A 315 7.41 12.11 -12.14
CA VAL A 315 7.93 13.27 -11.43
C VAL A 315 9.10 12.85 -10.55
N LEU A 316 10.31 13.17 -10.98
CA LEU A 316 11.55 12.87 -10.25
C LEU A 316 11.80 13.98 -9.22
N ASN A 317 11.35 13.73 -8.00
CA ASN A 317 11.36 14.71 -6.90
C ASN A 317 12.60 14.59 -6.01
N LYS A 318 12.86 15.63 -5.21
CA LYS A 318 13.98 15.75 -4.27
C LYS A 318 15.35 15.88 -4.97
N VAL A 319 15.39 16.49 -6.12
CA VAL A 319 16.64 16.72 -6.85
C VAL A 319 17.63 17.59 -6.06
N ASP A 320 17.14 18.42 -5.14
CA ASP A 320 17.94 19.23 -4.21
C ASP A 320 18.85 18.41 -3.30
N LEU A 321 18.55 17.11 -3.11
CA LEU A 321 19.36 16.18 -2.31
C LEU A 321 20.34 15.35 -3.17
N VAL A 322 20.40 15.57 -4.47
CA VAL A 322 21.24 14.82 -5.40
C VAL A 322 22.39 15.68 -5.90
N ASN A 323 23.61 15.13 -5.85
CA ASN A 323 24.73 15.79 -6.47
C ASN A 323 24.55 15.83 -8.01
N PRO A 324 24.77 16.97 -8.70
CA PRO A 324 24.64 17.07 -10.15
C PRO A 324 25.44 16.02 -10.93
N VAL A 325 26.58 15.59 -10.42
CA VAL A 325 27.43 14.54 -11.05
C VAL A 325 26.71 13.18 -11.01
N ASP A 326 26.04 12.86 -9.90
CA ASP A 326 25.37 11.57 -9.71
C ASP A 326 24.01 11.52 -10.44
N LEU A 327 23.42 12.68 -10.72
CA LEU A 327 22.11 12.76 -11.37
C LEU A 327 22.11 12.12 -12.76
N SER A 328 23.17 12.32 -13.55
CA SER A 328 23.30 11.73 -14.89
C SER A 328 23.37 10.20 -14.83
N GLY A 329 24.08 9.64 -13.86
CA GLY A 329 24.14 8.19 -13.61
C GLY A 329 22.77 7.63 -13.25
N LYS A 330 22.06 8.27 -12.33
CA LYS A 330 20.70 7.86 -11.91
C LYS A 330 19.71 7.90 -13.07
N LEU A 331 19.73 8.95 -13.89
CA LEU A 331 18.86 9.07 -15.08
C LEU A 331 19.18 7.99 -16.12
N SER A 332 20.44 7.64 -16.31
CA SER A 332 20.85 6.56 -17.20
C SER A 332 20.27 5.21 -16.78
N LYS A 333 20.24 4.91 -15.49
CA LYS A 333 19.71 3.66 -14.92
C LYS A 333 18.19 3.50 -15.07
N ILE A 334 17.46 4.59 -15.14
CA ILE A 334 16.01 4.63 -15.33
C ILE A 334 15.59 5.06 -16.74
N ALA A 335 16.53 5.05 -17.70
CA ALA A 335 16.30 5.55 -19.07
C ALA A 335 15.16 4.82 -19.80
N ASP A 336 14.93 3.56 -19.51
CA ASP A 336 13.80 2.78 -20.01
C ASP A 336 12.44 3.37 -19.55
N TYR A 337 12.35 3.80 -18.31
CA TYR A 337 11.13 4.42 -17.76
C TYR A 337 10.95 5.87 -18.26
N THR A 338 12.02 6.66 -18.36
CA THR A 338 11.93 8.03 -18.87
C THR A 338 11.65 8.10 -20.37
N ARG A 339 11.93 7.02 -21.12
CA ARG A 339 11.46 6.86 -22.51
C ARG A 339 10.00 6.42 -22.59
N ARG A 340 9.55 5.61 -21.64
CA ARG A 340 8.16 5.11 -21.58
C ARG A 340 7.19 6.19 -21.08
N TYR A 341 7.58 6.94 -20.06
CA TYR A 341 6.78 8.00 -19.46
C TYR A 341 7.48 9.34 -19.62
N PRO A 342 6.79 10.38 -20.09
CA PRO A 342 7.35 11.72 -20.04
C PRO A 342 7.72 12.06 -18.60
N SER A 343 8.89 12.66 -18.39
CA SER A 343 9.43 12.87 -17.06
C SER A 343 9.82 14.34 -16.80
N VAL A 344 9.61 14.78 -15.56
CA VAL A 344 9.99 16.12 -15.09
C VAL A 344 10.76 15.99 -13.77
N ILE A 345 11.91 16.66 -13.69
CA ILE A 345 12.75 16.71 -12.51
C ILE A 345 12.35 17.92 -11.68
N VAL A 346 12.06 17.73 -10.39
CA VAL A 346 11.60 18.80 -9.50
C VAL A 346 12.22 18.72 -8.11
N SER A 347 12.19 19.83 -7.38
CA SER A 347 12.28 19.86 -5.93
C SER A 347 11.02 20.51 -5.37
N ALA A 348 10.13 19.71 -4.82
CA ALA A 348 8.89 20.19 -4.23
C ALA A 348 9.13 21.05 -2.97
N SER A 349 10.21 20.79 -2.22
CA SER A 349 10.60 21.54 -1.03
C SER A 349 11.15 22.92 -1.35
N MET A 350 11.92 23.03 -2.44
CA MET A 350 12.56 24.27 -2.88
C MET A 350 11.75 25.06 -3.92
N GLY A 351 10.62 24.49 -4.39
CA GLY A 351 9.83 25.09 -5.47
C GLY A 351 10.49 25.00 -6.85
N TYR A 352 11.56 24.20 -6.98
CA TYR A 352 12.32 24.13 -8.23
C TYR A 352 11.52 23.39 -9.32
N ASN A 353 11.46 24.02 -10.50
CA ASN A 353 10.88 23.48 -11.73
C ASN A 353 9.36 23.15 -11.66
N LEU A 354 8.63 23.73 -10.69
CA LEU A 354 7.20 23.49 -10.53
C LEU A 354 6.36 24.17 -11.60
N GLU A 355 6.73 25.36 -12.05
CA GLU A 355 6.05 26.07 -13.16
C GLU A 355 6.15 25.27 -14.46
N TYR A 356 7.32 24.69 -14.74
CA TYR A 356 7.49 23.81 -15.89
C TYR A 356 6.63 22.56 -15.77
N LEU A 357 6.53 21.94 -14.57
CA LEU A 357 5.64 20.82 -14.33
C LEU A 357 4.19 21.19 -14.61
N LEU A 358 3.71 22.35 -14.14
CA LEU A 358 2.36 22.84 -14.39
C LEU A 358 2.09 23.06 -15.89
N SER A 359 3.01 23.73 -16.59
CA SER A 359 2.92 23.91 -18.04
C SER A 359 2.87 22.57 -18.78
N PHE A 360 3.69 21.62 -18.37
CA PHE A 360 3.73 20.29 -18.96
C PHE A 360 2.42 19.53 -18.77
N VAL A 361 1.85 19.60 -17.56
CA VAL A 361 0.52 19.02 -17.24
C VAL A 361 -0.57 19.64 -18.09
N GLU A 362 -0.60 20.97 -18.25
CA GLU A 362 -1.60 21.67 -19.04
C GLU A 362 -1.54 21.29 -20.52
N ASN A 363 -0.35 21.28 -21.11
CA ASN A 363 -0.15 20.87 -22.51
C ASN A 363 -0.63 19.42 -22.74
N LYS A 364 -0.38 18.55 -21.76
CA LYS A 364 -0.85 17.17 -21.85
C LYS A 364 -2.36 17.04 -21.70
N LEU A 365 -2.99 17.85 -20.86
CA LEU A 365 -4.45 17.91 -20.74
C LEU A 365 -5.12 18.41 -22.02
N GLU A 366 -4.48 19.30 -22.79
CA GLU A 366 -4.96 19.75 -24.10
C GLU A 366 -4.94 18.60 -25.11
N SER A 367 -3.83 17.90 -25.22
CA SER A 367 -3.70 16.77 -26.16
C SER A 367 -4.72 15.65 -25.91
N ILE A 368 -5.12 15.42 -24.65
CA ILE A 368 -6.15 14.45 -24.30
C ILE A 368 -7.54 14.92 -24.76
N LYS A 369 -7.88 16.22 -24.63
CA LYS A 369 -9.16 16.77 -25.12
C LYS A 369 -9.27 16.64 -26.62
N ASP A 370 -8.24 17.02 -27.37
CA ASP A 370 -8.24 16.93 -28.83
C ASP A 370 -8.42 15.48 -29.31
N THR A 371 -7.85 14.51 -28.61
CA THR A 371 -8.01 13.09 -28.92
C THR A 371 -9.42 12.56 -28.63
N VAL A 372 -10.12 13.12 -27.63
CA VAL A 372 -11.52 12.74 -27.30
C VAL A 372 -12.48 13.35 -28.30
N TYR A 373 -12.29 14.62 -28.71
CA TYR A 373 -13.14 15.26 -29.72
C TYR A 373 -12.90 14.76 -31.16
N ALA A 374 -11.69 14.23 -31.45
CA ALA A 374 -11.42 13.60 -32.75
C ALA A 374 -12.05 12.19 -32.90
N LYS A 375 -12.59 11.61 -31.84
CA LYS A 375 -13.26 10.30 -31.82
C LYS A 375 -14.79 10.37 -31.73
N LEU A 376 -15.36 11.58 -31.61
CA LEU A 376 -16.78 11.89 -31.69
C LEU A 376 -17.14 12.49 -33.04
#